data_7f734801c1f22f1b642972dc8c2b7d37
#
_entry.id   7f734801c1f22f1b642972dc8c2b7d37
#
_cell.length_a   1.000
_cell.length_b   1.000
_cell.length_c   1.000
_cell.angle_alpha   90.00
_cell.angle_beta   90.00
_cell.angle_gamma   90.00
#
_symmetry.space_group_name_H-M   'P 1'
#
loop_
_entity.id
_entity.type
_entity.pdbx_description
1 polymer ?
#
loop_
_entity_poly.entity_id
_entity_poly.type
_entity_poly.pdbx_seq_one_letter_code
_entity_poly.pdbx_strand_id
1 'polypeptide(L)'
;MNIAVIFAGGSGLRMHTKSRPKQFLDLNGKPIIIYTLELFDNHPNIDAIVVACIESWIPFLEKQLRKFEINKVVKIIPGGKSGQESIYKGLCAAEEYAQSKSVSNEETIVLIHDGVRPLITEETITDNIKKVEEVGSCITCIPATETLIVKQADDALEIPSRADSFIARAPQSFRLIDIITAHRRSLAEGKADF
;
A
#
# COMPACT_ATOMS: atom_id res chain seq x y z
N MET A 1 16.19 5.18 -3.85
CA MET A 1 15.01 6.05 -3.60
C MET A 1 13.91 5.19 -2.99
N ASN A 2 13.25 5.66 -1.93
CA ASN A 2 12.20 4.91 -1.24
C ASN A 2 10.86 5.64 -1.38
N ILE A 3 9.87 5.02 -2.04
CA ILE A 3 8.57 5.62 -2.35
C ILE A 3 7.47 4.83 -1.66
N ALA A 4 6.66 5.48 -0.83
CA ALA A 4 5.45 4.87 -0.30
C ALA A 4 4.31 4.96 -1.32
N VAL A 5 3.69 3.83 -1.63
CA VAL A 5 2.49 3.74 -2.48
C VAL A 5 1.30 3.45 -1.58
N ILE A 6 0.52 4.48 -1.28
CA ILE A 6 -0.61 4.40 -0.37
C ILE A 6 -1.90 4.24 -1.18
N PHE A 7 -2.56 3.10 -1.04
CA PHE A 7 -3.82 2.89 -1.72
C PHE A 7 -5.02 3.16 -0.80
N ALA A 8 -5.89 4.02 -1.24
CA ALA A 8 -7.06 4.53 -0.53
C ALA A 8 -8.31 4.56 -1.44
N GLY A 9 -8.38 3.63 -2.40
CA GLY A 9 -9.45 3.53 -3.40
C GLY A 9 -10.71 2.80 -2.93
N GLY A 10 -10.68 2.13 -1.78
CA GLY A 10 -11.81 1.33 -1.29
C GLY A 10 -13.02 2.17 -0.93
N SER A 11 -14.20 1.82 -1.48
CA SER A 11 -15.48 2.49 -1.20
C SER A 11 -16.02 2.29 0.23
N GLY A 12 -15.39 1.43 1.04
CA GLY A 12 -15.81 1.19 2.43
C GLY A 12 -17.13 0.45 2.60
N LEU A 13 -17.66 -0.21 1.57
CA LEU A 13 -18.96 -0.90 1.57
C LEU A 13 -19.20 -1.80 2.80
N ARG A 14 -18.15 -2.44 3.31
CA ARG A 14 -18.22 -3.31 4.50
C ARG A 14 -18.52 -2.58 5.82
N MET A 15 -18.31 -1.28 5.89
CA MET A 15 -18.54 -0.49 7.12
C MET A 15 -19.88 0.26 7.11
N HIS A 16 -20.72 0.08 6.08
CA HIS A 16 -22.02 0.74 5.95
C HIS A 16 -21.98 2.27 6.19
N THR A 17 -20.86 2.92 5.93
CA THR A 17 -20.74 4.37 6.06
C THR A 17 -21.55 5.06 4.97
N LYS A 18 -22.66 5.69 5.35
CA LYS A 18 -23.62 6.28 4.39
C LYS A 18 -23.11 7.56 3.71
N SER A 19 -22.09 8.23 4.25
CA SER A 19 -21.72 9.57 3.78
C SER A 19 -20.25 9.78 3.42
N ARG A 20 -19.32 8.97 3.95
CA ARG A 20 -17.88 9.12 3.68
C ARG A 20 -17.18 7.76 3.58
N PRO A 21 -16.23 7.60 2.63
CA PRO A 21 -15.34 6.43 2.61
C PRO A 21 -14.53 6.34 3.91
N LYS A 22 -14.24 5.11 4.37
CA LYS A 22 -13.61 4.88 5.69
C LYS A 22 -12.30 5.64 5.91
N GLN A 23 -11.49 5.81 4.86
CA GLN A 23 -10.21 6.53 4.92
C GLN A 23 -10.37 8.02 5.23
N PHE A 24 -11.55 8.58 4.98
CA PHE A 24 -11.88 9.98 5.23
C PHE A 24 -12.76 10.18 6.48
N LEU A 25 -13.04 9.11 7.23
CA LEU A 25 -13.68 9.25 8.54
C LEU A 25 -12.79 10.05 9.47
N ASP A 26 -13.41 10.93 10.21
CA ASP A 26 -12.72 11.78 11.17
C ASP A 26 -12.47 11.02 12.48
N LEU A 27 -11.26 11.12 12.96
CA LEU A 27 -10.84 10.64 14.27
C LEU A 27 -10.15 11.83 14.98
N ASN A 28 -10.78 12.39 15.99
CA ASN A 28 -10.27 13.53 16.74
C ASN A 28 -9.88 14.73 15.86
N GLY A 29 -10.74 15.10 14.89
CA GLY A 29 -10.51 16.26 14.03
C GLY A 29 -9.56 16.03 12.84
N LYS A 30 -9.13 14.79 12.62
CA LYS A 30 -8.21 14.41 11.55
C LYS A 30 -8.71 13.16 10.82
N PRO A 31 -8.78 13.15 9.45
CA PRO A 31 -9.11 11.96 8.69
C PRO A 31 -8.12 10.81 8.92
N ILE A 32 -8.62 9.57 8.97
CA ILE A 32 -7.79 8.37 9.23
C ILE A 32 -6.58 8.30 8.29
N ILE A 33 -6.77 8.59 7.00
CA ILE A 33 -5.69 8.57 6.01
C ILE A 33 -4.52 9.50 6.38
N ILE A 34 -4.80 10.63 7.01
CA ILE A 34 -3.76 11.60 7.38
C ILE A 34 -2.84 11.00 8.45
N TYR A 35 -3.39 10.26 9.42
CA TYR A 35 -2.54 9.54 10.39
C TYR A 35 -1.58 8.57 9.70
N THR A 36 -2.05 7.84 8.69
CA THR A 36 -1.20 6.96 7.90
C THR A 36 -0.13 7.76 7.13
N LEU A 37 -0.52 8.84 6.46
CA LEU A 37 0.40 9.63 5.66
C LEU A 37 1.47 10.31 6.51
N GLU A 38 1.14 10.80 7.72
CA GLU A 38 2.11 11.38 8.65
C GLU A 38 3.24 10.42 9.02
N LEU A 39 2.95 9.14 9.17
CA LEU A 39 3.99 8.14 9.50
C LEU A 39 5.04 8.03 8.39
N PHE A 40 4.61 8.04 7.13
CA PHE A 40 5.53 8.01 5.98
C PHE A 40 6.16 9.37 5.70
N ASP A 41 5.41 10.47 5.87
CA ASP A 41 5.89 11.82 5.65
C ASP A 41 7.02 12.20 6.63
N ASN A 42 6.87 11.82 7.89
CA ASN A 42 7.87 12.08 8.93
C ASN A 42 9.04 11.09 8.91
N HIS A 43 8.93 9.96 8.22
CA HIS A 43 9.98 8.95 8.22
C HIS A 43 11.21 9.41 7.41
N PRO A 44 12.45 9.40 8.00
CA PRO A 44 13.64 9.97 7.37
C PRO A 44 14.02 9.25 6.06
N ASN A 45 13.77 7.94 5.97
CA ASN A 45 14.16 7.13 4.81
C ASN A 45 13.07 7.03 3.74
N ILE A 46 11.97 7.77 3.84
CA ILE A 46 10.96 7.87 2.77
C ILE A 46 11.19 9.17 2.00
N ASP A 47 11.43 9.05 0.70
CA ASP A 47 11.71 10.20 -0.18
C ASP A 47 10.44 10.82 -0.75
N ALA A 48 9.43 9.98 -1.05
CA ALA A 48 8.19 10.43 -1.68
C ALA A 48 7.01 9.52 -1.33
N ILE A 49 5.79 10.04 -1.50
CA ILE A 49 4.54 9.31 -1.31
C ILE A 49 3.68 9.50 -2.56
N VAL A 50 3.15 8.40 -3.09
CA VAL A 50 2.12 8.38 -4.13
C VAL A 50 0.83 7.87 -3.50
N VAL A 51 -0.29 8.54 -3.76
CA VAL A 51 -1.59 8.12 -3.20
C VAL A 51 -2.56 7.77 -4.32
N ALA A 52 -3.05 6.53 -4.34
CA ALA A 52 -4.17 6.11 -5.19
C ALA A 52 -5.48 6.32 -4.42
N CYS A 53 -6.29 7.30 -4.84
CA CYS A 53 -7.46 7.78 -4.12
C CYS A 53 -8.75 7.59 -4.93
N ILE A 54 -9.91 7.57 -4.27
CA ILE A 54 -11.20 7.70 -4.95
C ILE A 54 -11.23 9.06 -5.66
N GLU A 55 -11.47 9.07 -6.96
CA GLU A 55 -11.34 10.26 -7.82
C GLU A 55 -12.13 11.46 -7.29
N SER A 56 -13.39 11.27 -6.93
CA SER A 56 -14.26 12.35 -6.38
C SER A 56 -13.77 12.89 -5.03
N TRP A 57 -12.84 12.24 -4.36
CA TRP A 57 -12.30 12.64 -3.07
C TRP A 57 -10.88 13.24 -3.15
N ILE A 58 -10.29 13.31 -4.33
CA ILE A 58 -8.96 13.92 -4.53
C ILE A 58 -8.94 15.37 -4.06
N PRO A 59 -9.90 16.25 -4.43
CA PRO A 59 -9.87 17.64 -3.96
C PRO A 59 -9.98 17.76 -2.42
N PHE A 60 -10.73 16.86 -1.79
CA PHE A 60 -10.78 16.81 -0.33
C PHE A 60 -9.43 16.41 0.26
N LEU A 61 -8.81 15.37 -0.26
CA LEU A 61 -7.49 14.92 0.20
C LEU A 61 -6.45 16.02 0.06
N GLU A 62 -6.35 16.69 -1.09
CA GLU A 62 -5.42 17.80 -1.31
C GLU A 62 -5.58 18.92 -0.28
N LYS A 63 -6.84 19.24 0.09
CA LYS A 63 -7.11 20.20 1.15
C LYS A 63 -6.59 19.74 2.50
N GLN A 64 -6.75 18.42 2.80
CA GLN A 64 -6.26 17.86 4.06
C GLN A 64 -4.72 17.81 4.09
N LEU A 65 -4.06 17.46 2.99
CA LEU A 65 -2.59 17.47 2.91
C LEU A 65 -2.03 18.84 3.28
N ARG A 66 -2.61 19.90 2.71
CA ARG A 66 -2.22 21.29 3.04
C ARG A 66 -2.50 21.64 4.51
N LYS A 67 -3.68 21.24 5.03
CA LYS A 67 -4.08 21.52 6.43
C LYS A 67 -3.17 20.87 7.46
N PHE A 68 -2.69 19.68 7.17
CA PHE A 68 -1.85 18.88 8.08
C PHE A 68 -0.37 18.84 7.67
N GLU A 69 0.03 19.74 6.75
CA GLU A 69 1.44 19.94 6.34
C GLU A 69 2.14 18.65 5.86
N ILE A 70 1.40 17.79 5.14
CA ILE A 70 1.98 16.60 4.51
C ILE A 70 2.72 17.01 3.24
N ASN A 71 4.04 16.86 3.22
CA ASN A 71 4.92 17.46 2.22
C ASN A 71 5.49 16.47 1.21
N LYS A 72 5.62 15.17 1.57
CA LYS A 72 6.23 14.16 0.69
C LYS A 72 5.23 13.55 -0.32
N VAL A 73 3.95 13.91 -0.29
CA VAL A 73 2.97 13.46 -1.30
C VAL A 73 3.25 14.18 -2.61
N VAL A 74 3.87 13.46 -3.55
CA VAL A 74 4.28 14.01 -4.87
C VAL A 74 3.23 13.80 -5.94
N LYS A 75 2.33 12.84 -5.76
CA LYS A 75 1.27 12.54 -6.74
C LYS A 75 0.05 11.92 -6.06
N ILE A 76 -1.14 12.39 -6.43
CA ILE A 76 -2.42 11.75 -6.12
C ILE A 76 -3.03 11.33 -7.44
N ILE A 77 -3.45 10.07 -7.55
CA ILE A 77 -4.02 9.50 -8.76
C ILE A 77 -5.38 8.88 -8.48
N PRO A 78 -6.29 8.81 -9.44
CA PRO A 78 -7.49 8.02 -9.33
C PRO A 78 -7.16 6.54 -9.13
N GLY A 79 -7.79 5.91 -8.14
CA GLY A 79 -7.72 4.47 -7.92
C GLY A 79 -8.31 3.68 -9.10
N GLY A 80 -8.16 2.37 -9.04
CA GLY A 80 -8.75 1.42 -9.99
C GLY A 80 -10.08 0.85 -9.50
N LYS A 81 -10.66 -0.05 -10.30
CA LYS A 81 -11.87 -0.80 -9.96
C LYS A 81 -11.62 -1.84 -8.87
N SER A 82 -10.39 -2.33 -8.76
CA SER A 82 -9.92 -3.25 -7.73
C SER A 82 -8.77 -2.65 -6.91
N GLY A 83 -8.47 -3.27 -5.76
CA GLY A 83 -7.30 -2.92 -4.96
C GLY A 83 -6.01 -3.09 -5.74
N GLN A 84 -5.91 -4.17 -6.51
CA GLN A 84 -4.74 -4.47 -7.34
C GLN A 84 -4.54 -3.46 -8.48
N GLU A 85 -5.62 -3.07 -9.16
CA GLU A 85 -5.54 -2.02 -10.18
C GLU A 85 -5.09 -0.69 -9.57
N SER A 86 -5.58 -0.36 -8.36
CA SER A 86 -5.16 0.84 -7.63
C SER A 86 -3.67 0.81 -7.29
N ILE A 87 -3.17 -0.35 -6.83
CA ILE A 87 -1.76 -0.56 -6.54
C ILE A 87 -0.93 -0.41 -7.81
N TYR A 88 -1.31 -1.08 -8.92
CA TYR A 88 -0.61 -0.98 -10.19
C TYR A 88 -0.51 0.45 -10.72
N LYS A 89 -1.60 1.21 -10.68
CA LYS A 89 -1.59 2.64 -11.03
C LYS A 89 -0.64 3.44 -10.14
N GLY A 90 -0.62 3.13 -8.83
CA GLY A 90 0.31 3.73 -7.88
C GLY A 90 1.77 3.42 -8.20
N LEU A 91 2.08 2.18 -8.59
CA LEU A 91 3.41 1.76 -9.02
C LEU A 91 3.85 2.46 -10.31
N CYS A 92 2.96 2.62 -11.30
CA CYS A 92 3.24 3.38 -12.51
C CYS A 92 3.56 4.86 -12.18
N ALA A 93 2.80 5.47 -11.27
CA ALA A 93 3.07 6.84 -10.85
C ALA A 93 4.38 6.98 -10.05
N ALA A 94 4.76 5.96 -9.28
CA ALA A 94 6.06 5.90 -8.60
C ALA A 94 7.21 5.76 -9.62
N GLU A 95 7.04 4.92 -10.65
CA GLU A 95 7.99 4.78 -11.75
C GLU A 95 8.22 6.11 -12.49
N GLU A 96 7.14 6.80 -12.88
CA GLU A 96 7.24 8.12 -13.52
C GLU A 96 7.97 9.14 -12.63
N TYR A 97 7.71 9.12 -11.32
CA TYR A 97 8.38 10.02 -10.39
C TYR A 97 9.87 9.68 -10.25
N ALA A 98 10.25 8.40 -10.09
CA ALA A 98 11.65 7.97 -10.01
C ALA A 98 12.42 8.37 -11.29
N GLN A 99 11.83 8.12 -12.47
CA GLN A 99 12.41 8.52 -13.77
C GLN A 99 12.60 10.04 -13.86
N SER A 100 11.65 10.85 -13.35
CA SER A 100 11.78 12.31 -13.33
C SER A 100 12.93 12.80 -12.44
N LYS A 101 13.40 11.97 -11.52
CA LYS A 101 14.58 12.19 -10.65
C LYS A 101 15.83 11.49 -11.16
N SER A 102 15.79 10.90 -12.35
CA SER A 102 16.88 10.12 -12.94
C SER A 102 17.34 8.93 -12.07
N VAL A 103 16.40 8.33 -11.33
CA VAL A 103 16.63 7.12 -10.53
C VAL A 103 15.99 5.94 -11.25
N SER A 104 16.72 4.83 -11.36
CA SER A 104 16.24 3.62 -12.04
C SER A 104 15.25 2.83 -11.19
N ASN A 105 14.49 1.94 -11.85
CA ASN A 105 13.54 1.06 -11.14
C ASN A 105 14.25 0.03 -10.25
N GLU A 106 15.47 -0.36 -10.60
CA GLU A 106 16.33 -1.26 -9.80
C GLU A 106 16.81 -0.59 -8.50
N GLU A 107 17.03 0.73 -8.52
CA GLU A 107 17.48 1.52 -7.37
C GLU A 107 16.31 2.07 -6.55
N THR A 108 15.07 1.86 -7.01
CA THR A 108 13.87 2.34 -6.32
C THR A 108 13.23 1.23 -5.52
N ILE A 109 12.97 1.48 -4.24
CA ILE A 109 12.18 0.63 -3.34
C ILE A 109 10.79 1.23 -3.21
N VAL A 110 9.76 0.39 -3.30
CA VAL A 110 8.37 0.79 -3.06
C VAL A 110 7.82 0.06 -1.86
N LEU A 111 7.11 0.81 -1.00
CA LEU A 111 6.38 0.29 0.15
C LEU A 111 4.89 0.45 -0.11
N ILE A 112 4.20 -0.65 -0.38
CA ILE A 112 2.76 -0.66 -0.67
C ILE A 112 2.00 -0.77 0.64
N HIS A 113 1.13 0.19 0.94
CA HIS A 113 0.45 0.27 2.22
C HIS A 113 -1.01 0.75 2.10
N ASP A 114 -1.87 0.23 2.99
CA ASP A 114 -3.28 0.65 3.10
C ASP A 114 -3.40 2.04 3.75
N GLY A 115 -4.10 2.97 3.10
CA GLY A 115 -4.36 4.31 3.66
C GLY A 115 -5.22 4.36 4.93
N VAL A 116 -5.73 3.20 5.38
CA VAL A 116 -6.56 3.07 6.60
C VAL A 116 -5.90 2.25 7.71
N ARG A 117 -4.58 2.05 7.64
CA ARG A 117 -3.82 1.30 8.66
C ARG A 117 -2.78 2.19 9.35
N PRO A 118 -3.20 3.12 10.23
CA PRO A 118 -2.29 4.08 10.84
C PRO A 118 -1.47 3.51 12.01
N LEU A 119 -1.59 2.23 12.35
CA LEU A 119 -0.95 1.63 13.51
C LEU A 119 0.30 0.81 13.13
N ILE A 120 1.15 1.37 12.28
CA ILE A 120 2.49 0.86 12.01
C ILE A 120 3.52 1.70 12.76
N THR A 121 4.72 1.14 12.98
CA THR A 121 5.81 1.84 13.65
C THR A 121 6.86 2.30 12.64
N GLU A 122 7.65 3.31 13.01
CA GLU A 122 8.83 3.74 12.25
C GLU A 122 9.81 2.58 12.01
N GLU A 123 9.98 1.71 13.03
CA GLU A 123 10.80 0.51 12.94
C GLU A 123 10.30 -0.42 11.83
N THR A 124 8.98 -0.65 11.73
CA THR A 124 8.40 -1.48 10.66
C THR A 124 8.73 -0.94 9.27
N ILE A 125 8.70 0.37 9.06
CA ILE A 125 9.06 1.00 7.78
C ILE A 125 10.57 0.80 7.52
N THR A 126 11.41 1.07 8.52
CA THR A 126 12.86 0.92 8.43
C THR A 126 13.25 -0.53 8.10
N ASP A 127 12.66 -1.50 8.79
CA ASP A 127 12.97 -2.93 8.60
C ASP A 127 12.53 -3.42 7.21
N ASN A 128 11.40 -2.93 6.71
CA ASN A 128 10.97 -3.23 5.34
C ASN A 128 11.99 -2.74 4.31
N ILE A 129 12.48 -1.49 4.45
CA ILE A 129 13.49 -0.92 3.54
C ILE A 129 14.76 -1.76 3.58
N LYS A 130 15.34 -1.97 4.78
CA LYS A 130 16.56 -2.77 4.95
C LYS A 130 16.42 -4.16 4.37
N LYS A 131 15.27 -4.80 4.59
CA LYS A 131 15.05 -6.15 4.10
C LYS A 131 14.98 -6.22 2.58
N VAL A 132 14.38 -5.22 1.93
CA VAL A 132 14.38 -5.12 0.45
C VAL A 132 15.80 -4.87 -0.07
N GLU A 133 16.61 -4.05 0.62
CA GLU A 133 18.02 -3.85 0.25
C GLU A 133 18.81 -5.16 0.30
N GLU A 134 18.57 -6.02 1.30
CA GLU A 134 19.26 -7.29 1.49
C GLU A 134 18.82 -8.38 0.51
N VAL A 135 17.50 -8.57 0.34
CA VAL A 135 16.95 -9.77 -0.36
C VAL A 135 15.95 -9.45 -1.48
N GLY A 136 15.71 -8.18 -1.80
CA GLY A 136 14.87 -7.73 -2.92
C GLY A 136 13.38 -7.56 -2.60
N SER A 137 12.86 -8.21 -1.55
CA SER A 137 11.45 -8.07 -1.16
C SER A 137 11.24 -8.28 0.34
N CYS A 138 10.17 -7.68 0.87
CA CYS A 138 9.75 -7.87 2.26
C CYS A 138 8.22 -7.82 2.37
N ILE A 139 7.65 -8.77 3.09
CA ILE A 139 6.22 -8.77 3.44
C ILE A 139 6.13 -8.73 4.96
N THR A 140 5.55 -7.65 5.48
CA THR A 140 5.21 -7.58 6.90
C THR A 140 4.18 -8.66 7.22
N CYS A 141 4.44 -9.49 8.22
CA CYS A 141 3.53 -10.56 8.60
C CYS A 141 3.51 -10.75 10.12
N ILE A 142 2.47 -11.40 10.60
CA ILE A 142 2.34 -11.86 11.98
C ILE A 142 2.10 -13.37 11.99
N PRO A 143 2.61 -14.14 12.98
CA PRO A 143 2.25 -15.55 13.14
C PRO A 143 0.75 -15.74 13.25
N ALA A 144 0.21 -16.80 12.65
CA ALA A 144 -1.19 -17.13 12.80
C ALA A 144 -1.49 -17.59 14.23
N THR A 145 -2.43 -16.93 14.90
CA THR A 145 -2.92 -17.32 16.23
C THR A 145 -4.11 -18.25 16.15
N GLU A 146 -4.88 -18.16 15.07
CA GLU A 146 -6.06 -18.99 14.80
C GLU A 146 -5.70 -20.21 13.94
N THR A 147 -6.51 -21.27 14.05
CA THR A 147 -6.40 -22.41 13.14
C THR A 147 -6.96 -22.04 11.78
N LEU A 148 -6.14 -22.16 10.75
CA LEU A 148 -6.55 -21.94 9.36
C LEU A 148 -7.12 -23.23 8.78
N ILE A 149 -8.22 -23.13 8.03
CA ILE A 149 -8.77 -24.21 7.22
C ILE A 149 -8.74 -23.76 5.77
N VAL A 150 -7.98 -24.46 4.95
CA VAL A 150 -7.82 -24.18 3.52
C VAL A 150 -8.68 -25.18 2.74
N LYS A 151 -9.62 -24.66 1.95
CA LYS A 151 -10.42 -25.47 1.04
C LYS A 151 -9.64 -25.66 -0.27
N GLN A 152 -9.39 -26.91 -0.63
CA GLN A 152 -8.74 -27.29 -1.88
C GLN A 152 -9.76 -27.31 -3.06
N ALA A 153 -9.23 -27.41 -4.28
CA ALA A 153 -10.05 -27.38 -5.49
C ALA A 153 -11.03 -28.58 -5.61
N ASP A 154 -10.72 -29.70 -4.95
CA ASP A 154 -11.55 -30.92 -4.89
C ASP A 154 -12.49 -30.97 -3.67
N ASP A 155 -12.75 -29.81 -3.05
CA ASP A 155 -13.51 -29.63 -1.81
C ASP A 155 -12.87 -30.28 -0.55
N ALA A 156 -11.69 -30.89 -0.64
CA ALA A 156 -10.94 -31.35 0.53
C ALA A 156 -10.57 -30.18 1.43
N LEU A 157 -10.48 -30.44 2.73
CA LEU A 157 -10.06 -29.45 3.74
C LEU A 157 -8.67 -29.79 4.24
N GLU A 158 -7.79 -28.82 4.20
CA GLU A 158 -6.45 -28.90 4.74
C GLU A 158 -6.33 -27.97 5.97
N ILE A 159 -5.65 -28.44 7.01
CA ILE A 159 -5.34 -27.64 8.19
C ILE A 159 -3.80 -27.50 8.20
N PRO A 160 -3.27 -26.36 7.71
CA PRO A 160 -1.83 -26.12 7.71
C PRO A 160 -1.30 -25.98 9.14
N SER A 161 -0.02 -26.31 9.32
CA SER A 161 0.66 -26.11 10.60
C SER A 161 0.58 -24.62 11.00
N ARG A 162 0.07 -24.35 12.20
CA ARG A 162 0.01 -22.99 12.73
C ARG A 162 1.39 -22.35 12.92
N ALA A 163 2.39 -23.19 13.28
CA ALA A 163 3.77 -22.72 13.46
C ALA A 163 4.39 -22.19 12.16
N ASP A 164 3.92 -22.71 11.01
CA ASP A 164 4.42 -22.35 9.68
C ASP A 164 3.48 -21.39 8.93
N SER A 165 2.40 -20.95 9.60
CA SER A 165 1.40 -20.08 9.01
C SER A 165 1.56 -18.64 9.47
N PHE A 166 1.57 -17.71 8.51
CA PHE A 166 1.68 -16.28 8.76
C PHE A 166 0.55 -15.53 8.06
N ILE A 167 0.10 -14.45 8.69
CA ILE A 167 -0.92 -13.56 8.12
C ILE A 167 -0.21 -12.32 7.57
N ALA A 168 -0.28 -12.13 6.26
CA ALA A 168 0.28 -10.96 5.59
C ALA A 168 -0.39 -9.67 6.08
N ARG A 169 0.42 -8.66 6.28
CA ARG A 169 0.06 -7.30 6.69
C ARG A 169 0.65 -6.30 5.70
N ALA A 170 0.59 -5.04 6.03
CA ALA A 170 1.20 -3.93 5.31
C ALA A 170 2.19 -3.18 6.24
N PRO A 171 3.26 -2.60 5.68
CA PRO A 171 3.58 -2.52 4.26
C PRO A 171 4.06 -3.85 3.67
N GLN A 172 3.94 -3.96 2.33
CA GLN A 172 4.61 -4.96 1.52
C GLN A 172 5.56 -4.21 0.59
N SER A 173 6.83 -4.58 0.60
CA SER A 173 7.89 -3.77 0.04
C SER A 173 8.74 -4.55 -0.96
N PHE A 174 9.12 -3.91 -2.05
CA PHE A 174 9.78 -4.55 -3.18
C PHE A 174 10.73 -3.58 -3.87
N ARG A 175 11.69 -4.11 -4.64
CA ARG A 175 12.28 -3.31 -5.71
C ARG A 175 11.21 -2.99 -6.74
N LEU A 176 11.17 -1.75 -7.21
CA LEU A 176 10.12 -1.31 -8.15
C LEU A 176 10.13 -2.12 -9.43
N ILE A 177 11.32 -2.47 -9.96
CA ILE A 177 11.45 -3.28 -11.18
C ILE A 177 10.74 -4.63 -11.05
N ASP A 178 10.88 -5.30 -9.91
CA ASP A 178 10.34 -6.65 -9.72
C ASP A 178 8.82 -6.62 -9.65
N ILE A 179 8.27 -5.78 -8.79
CA ILE A 179 6.81 -5.73 -8.57
C ILE A 179 6.07 -5.17 -9.78
N ILE A 180 6.59 -4.15 -10.46
CA ILE A 180 5.91 -3.59 -11.64
C ILE A 180 5.95 -4.56 -12.82
N THR A 181 7.04 -5.33 -12.97
CA THR A 181 7.16 -6.39 -13.98
C THR A 181 6.18 -7.52 -13.70
N ALA A 182 6.04 -7.94 -12.44
CA ALA A 182 5.07 -8.96 -12.04
C ALA A 182 3.63 -8.53 -12.36
N HIS A 183 3.26 -7.28 -12.05
CA HIS A 183 1.95 -6.73 -12.41
C HIS A 183 1.72 -6.69 -13.92
N ARG A 184 2.71 -6.21 -14.70
CA ARG A 184 2.62 -6.18 -16.18
C ARG A 184 2.42 -7.57 -16.77
N ARG A 185 3.15 -8.55 -16.24
CA ARG A 185 3.01 -9.97 -16.65
C ARG A 185 1.61 -10.52 -16.31
N SER A 186 1.13 -10.29 -15.09
CA SER A 186 -0.20 -10.73 -14.64
C SER A 186 -1.31 -10.16 -15.54
N LEU A 187 -1.21 -8.87 -15.88
CA LEU A 187 -2.16 -8.22 -16.81
C LEU A 187 -2.11 -8.83 -18.21
N ALA A 188 -0.91 -9.11 -18.74
CA ALA A 188 -0.75 -9.72 -20.06
C ALA A 188 -1.32 -11.16 -20.11
N GLU A 189 -1.26 -11.89 -19.00
CA GLU A 189 -1.81 -13.25 -18.86
C GLU A 189 -3.31 -13.25 -18.53
N GLY A 190 -3.95 -12.09 -18.40
CA GLY A 190 -5.38 -11.97 -18.04
C GLY A 190 -5.68 -12.40 -16.59
N LYS A 191 -4.68 -12.48 -15.73
CA LYS A 191 -4.78 -12.88 -14.31
C LYS A 191 -4.80 -11.65 -13.40
N ALA A 192 -5.64 -10.69 -13.71
CA ALA A 192 -5.65 -9.40 -13.01
C ALA A 192 -6.39 -9.39 -11.66
N ASP A 193 -7.03 -10.50 -11.27
CA ASP A 193 -7.78 -10.62 -10.02
C ASP A 193 -7.25 -11.80 -9.19
N PHE A 194 -6.79 -11.51 -7.97
CA PHE A 194 -6.49 -12.47 -6.91
C PHE A 194 -7.50 -12.34 -5.79
#